data_2f9e1b1ac783470bbd354b5bdc6357cf
#
_entry.id   2f9e1b1ac783470bbd354b5bdc6357cf
#
_cell.length_a   1.000
_cell.length_b   1.000
_cell.length_c   1.000
_cell.angle_alpha   90.00
_cell.angle_beta   90.00
_cell.angle_gamma   90.00
#
_symmetry.space_group_name_H-M   'P 1'
#
loop_
_entity.id
_entity.type
_entity.pdbx_description
1 polymer ?
#
loop_
_entity_poly.entity_id
_entity_poly.type
_entity_poly.pdbx_seq_one_letter_code
_entity_poly.pdbx_strand_id
1 'polypeptide(L)'
;MKRVTIQDIADELGFSRNTVSKAINNADGLADATRERILEKAVEMGYKQFSYIKAHTGAIGAQEQQSKGEIALLCGCVISPAHFATLMLDKLKRDLERLGYALNSHRVDRDNLLCRTLPLTFDPGRVSAIICVEMFDRAYDEMICDLGLPVLFVDGPNKRDGIDLPADQLYMENTTAITRFVNDMLLRGRRKIGFIGDYEHCQSFYERYTAFRYAMLMADVPVNERFCIKTSERERLEEALAELSELPEVFICANDFAAEDAIYALRKLGKSVPEDVLFCGFDDSPNSRIMTPALTTVHIHTQIMAVAAMHLLLSRIKEPNLDFRTVHTETELIYRDSTRL
;
A
#
# COMPACT_ATOMS: atom_id res chain seq x y z
N MET A 1 -4.01 27.96 -9.54
CA MET A 1 -4.26 28.01 -8.10
C MET A 1 -3.01 27.49 -7.36
N LYS A 2 -2.57 28.17 -6.30
CA LYS A 2 -1.43 27.70 -5.50
C LYS A 2 -1.81 26.42 -4.76
N ARG A 3 -0.99 25.39 -4.83
CA ARG A 3 -1.23 24.09 -4.16
C ARG A 3 -1.15 24.31 -2.65
N VAL A 4 -2.19 23.93 -1.90
CA VAL A 4 -2.19 23.96 -0.43
C VAL A 4 -1.19 22.92 0.09
N THR A 5 -0.37 23.29 1.04
CA THR A 5 0.69 22.47 1.65
C THR A 5 0.37 22.16 3.11
N ILE A 6 1.08 21.17 3.68
CA ILE A 6 1.01 20.87 5.13
C ILE A 6 1.36 22.12 5.96
N GLN A 7 2.27 22.98 5.47
CA GLN A 7 2.65 24.22 6.15
C GLN A 7 1.49 25.22 6.18
N ASP A 8 0.75 25.37 5.08
CA ASP A 8 -0.39 26.28 5.03
C ASP A 8 -1.49 25.86 6.03
N ILE A 9 -1.71 24.55 6.20
CA ILE A 9 -2.66 24.02 7.20
C ILE A 9 -2.14 24.27 8.63
N ALA A 10 -0.84 24.09 8.87
CA ALA A 10 -0.21 24.31 10.16
C ALA A 10 -0.32 25.77 10.58
N ASP A 11 -0.05 26.70 9.67
CA ASP A 11 -0.11 28.13 9.89
C ASP A 11 -1.56 28.58 10.21
N GLU A 12 -2.55 28.04 9.49
CA GLU A 12 -3.97 28.36 9.67
C GLU A 12 -4.53 27.88 11.02
N LEU A 13 -4.08 26.72 11.51
CA LEU A 13 -4.55 26.13 12.77
C LEU A 13 -3.70 26.49 14.00
N GLY A 14 -2.55 27.12 13.79
CA GLY A 14 -1.58 27.42 14.86
C GLY A 14 -0.87 26.17 15.39
N PHE A 15 -0.77 25.10 14.59
CA PHE A 15 -0.02 23.90 14.93
C PHE A 15 1.35 23.87 14.27
N SER A 16 2.26 23.03 14.79
CA SER A 16 3.51 22.76 14.11
C SER A 16 3.28 21.94 12.82
N ARG A 17 4.13 22.13 11.80
CA ARG A 17 4.13 21.30 10.59
C ARG A 17 4.18 19.80 10.93
N ASN A 18 4.98 19.44 11.95
CA ASN A 18 5.11 18.07 12.41
C ASN A 18 3.78 17.53 12.99
N THR A 19 3.04 18.34 13.73
CA THR A 19 1.71 18.00 14.27
C THR A 19 0.72 17.72 13.15
N VAL A 20 0.69 18.58 12.13
CA VAL A 20 -0.19 18.39 10.96
C VAL A 20 0.24 17.16 10.15
N SER A 21 1.53 16.96 9.94
CA SER A 21 2.06 15.76 9.27
C SER A 21 1.68 14.47 10.04
N LYS A 22 1.79 14.46 11.37
CA LYS A 22 1.35 13.34 12.21
C LYS A 22 -0.14 13.07 12.06
N ALA A 23 -0.97 14.10 12.01
CA ALA A 23 -2.42 13.95 11.84
C ALA A 23 -2.75 13.33 10.46
N ILE A 24 -2.14 13.86 9.40
CA ILE A 24 -2.34 13.41 8.01
C ILE A 24 -1.85 11.97 7.84
N ASN A 25 -0.71 11.62 8.43
CA ASN A 25 -0.09 10.31 8.34
C ASN A 25 -0.52 9.34 9.44
N ASN A 26 -1.54 9.68 10.21
CA ASN A 26 -2.08 8.88 11.32
C ASN A 26 -1.01 8.39 12.32
N ALA A 27 0.06 9.14 12.54
CA ALA A 27 1.12 8.79 13.48
C ALA A 27 0.66 8.94 14.94
N ASP A 28 1.22 8.12 15.83
CA ASP A 28 0.90 8.13 17.26
C ASP A 28 1.30 9.42 17.97
N GLY A 29 0.71 9.62 19.15
CA GLY A 29 1.03 10.77 20.00
C GLY A 29 0.25 12.05 19.67
N LEU A 30 -0.89 11.92 19.01
CA LEU A 30 -1.83 13.03 18.77
C LEU A 30 -3.22 12.63 19.28
N ALA A 31 -3.86 13.52 20.05
CA ALA A 31 -5.23 13.31 20.51
C ALA A 31 -6.22 13.28 19.33
N ASP A 32 -7.22 12.39 19.39
CA ASP A 32 -8.19 12.17 18.31
C ASP A 32 -8.91 13.46 17.91
N ALA A 33 -9.36 14.26 18.87
CA ALA A 33 -10.00 15.56 18.63
C ALA A 33 -9.09 16.55 17.87
N THR A 34 -7.78 16.54 18.16
CA THR A 34 -6.81 17.38 17.45
C THR A 34 -6.60 16.87 16.03
N ARG A 35 -6.55 15.56 15.86
CA ARG A 35 -6.45 14.91 14.56
C ARG A 35 -7.64 15.23 13.68
N GLU A 36 -8.86 15.07 14.18
CA GLU A 36 -10.10 15.39 13.45
C GLU A 36 -10.12 16.85 13.00
N ARG A 37 -9.80 17.78 13.89
CA ARG A 37 -9.76 19.21 13.58
C ARG A 37 -8.76 19.55 12.47
N ILE A 38 -7.60 18.88 12.44
CA ILE A 38 -6.59 19.07 11.38
C ILE A 38 -7.09 18.50 10.05
N LEU A 39 -7.70 17.32 10.06
CA LEU A 39 -8.23 16.69 8.85
C LEU A 39 -9.40 17.47 8.26
N GLU A 40 -10.30 17.97 9.08
CA GLU A 40 -11.41 18.86 8.66
C GLU A 40 -10.87 20.13 7.99
N LYS A 41 -9.86 20.78 8.58
CA LYS A 41 -9.25 21.98 8.00
C LYS A 41 -8.51 21.69 6.71
N ALA A 42 -7.83 20.56 6.60
CA ALA A 42 -7.17 20.12 5.36
C ALA A 42 -8.19 19.95 4.22
N VAL A 43 -9.37 19.41 4.53
CA VAL A 43 -10.51 19.32 3.60
C VAL A 43 -11.02 20.68 3.20
N GLU A 44 -11.27 21.58 4.17
CA GLU A 44 -11.79 22.92 3.97
C GLU A 44 -10.86 23.74 3.05
N MET A 45 -9.57 23.67 3.29
CA MET A 45 -8.55 24.39 2.51
C MET A 45 -8.31 23.77 1.12
N GLY A 46 -8.86 22.58 0.85
CA GLY A 46 -8.66 21.89 -0.43
C GLY A 46 -7.26 21.32 -0.58
N TYR A 47 -6.64 20.87 0.52
CA TYR A 47 -5.40 20.10 0.45
C TYR A 47 -5.62 18.89 -0.45
N LYS A 48 -4.80 18.76 -1.50
CA LYS A 48 -5.09 17.92 -2.69
C LYS A 48 -5.50 16.49 -2.36
N GLN A 49 -4.97 15.93 -1.28
CA GLN A 49 -5.27 14.58 -0.81
C GLN A 49 -6.64 14.44 -0.12
N PHE A 50 -7.31 15.56 0.23
CA PHE A 50 -8.58 15.56 0.95
C PHE A 50 -9.72 16.25 0.22
N SER A 51 -9.52 16.78 -0.98
CA SER A 51 -10.56 17.47 -1.74
C SER A 51 -11.77 16.58 -2.10
N TYR A 52 -11.59 15.26 -2.09
CA TYR A 52 -12.67 14.29 -2.30
C TYR A 52 -13.62 14.16 -1.11
N ILE A 53 -13.19 14.52 0.11
CA ILE A 53 -14.00 14.34 1.34
C ILE A 53 -15.15 15.35 1.39
N LYS A 54 -14.97 16.56 0.83
CA LYS A 54 -15.95 17.65 0.88
C LYS A 54 -17.31 17.33 0.23
N ALA A 55 -17.33 16.44 -0.75
CA ALA A 55 -18.56 16.13 -1.50
C ALA A 55 -19.55 15.26 -0.70
N HIS A 56 -19.13 14.61 0.39
CA HIS A 56 -19.94 13.59 1.06
C HIS A 56 -20.10 13.77 2.59
N THR A 57 -19.39 14.73 3.22
CA THR A 57 -19.57 15.02 4.66
C THR A 57 -20.63 16.09 4.96
N GLY A 58 -21.24 16.68 3.95
CA GLY A 58 -22.37 17.58 4.11
C GLY A 58 -23.65 16.81 4.46
N ALA A 59 -24.03 16.86 5.73
CA ALA A 59 -25.25 16.33 6.31
C ALA A 59 -25.17 14.91 6.93
N ILE A 60 -24.45 14.78 8.02
CA ILE A 60 -24.77 13.72 8.99
C ILE A 60 -25.35 14.42 10.23
N GLY A 61 -26.64 14.78 10.13
CA GLY A 61 -27.48 15.02 11.30
C GLY A 61 -27.74 13.69 11.99
N ALA A 62 -27.79 13.69 13.31
CA ALA A 62 -28.14 12.52 14.12
C ALA A 62 -29.56 12.04 13.76
N GLN A 63 -29.65 11.17 12.74
CA GLN A 63 -30.82 10.33 12.48
C GLN A 63 -30.49 8.93 13.01
N GLU A 64 -31.48 8.29 13.61
CA GLU A 64 -31.41 6.88 14.00
C GLU A 64 -30.77 6.07 12.87
N GLN A 65 -29.59 5.52 13.11
CA GLN A 65 -28.84 4.75 12.14
C GLN A 65 -29.55 3.41 11.90
N GLN A 66 -30.45 3.39 10.91
CA GLN A 66 -30.89 2.11 10.35
C GLN A 66 -29.70 1.41 9.70
N SER A 67 -29.45 0.17 10.08
CA SER A 67 -28.42 -0.66 9.44
C SER A 67 -28.68 -0.71 7.93
N LYS A 68 -27.71 -0.31 7.14
CA LYS A 68 -27.76 -0.32 5.67
C LYS A 68 -27.29 -1.67 5.10
N GLY A 69 -26.70 -2.51 5.92
CA GLY A 69 -26.22 -3.83 5.52
C GLY A 69 -24.80 -4.11 5.99
N GLU A 70 -24.26 -5.19 5.48
CA GLU A 70 -22.93 -5.69 5.77
C GLU A 70 -22.04 -5.55 4.54
N ILE A 71 -20.77 -5.24 4.77
CA ILE A 71 -19.69 -5.31 3.80
C ILE A 71 -18.75 -6.41 4.27
N ALA A 72 -18.50 -7.38 3.42
CA ALA A 72 -17.59 -8.47 3.73
C ALA A 72 -16.15 -8.08 3.36
N LEU A 73 -15.23 -8.29 4.28
CA LEU A 73 -13.79 -8.23 4.03
C LEU A 73 -13.25 -9.65 3.85
N LEU A 74 -12.77 -9.98 2.66
CA LEU A 74 -12.07 -11.22 2.37
C LEU A 74 -10.56 -10.99 2.38
N CYS A 75 -9.82 -11.83 3.10
CA CYS A 75 -8.35 -11.80 3.11
C CYS A 75 -7.77 -13.21 3.32
N GLY A 76 -6.65 -13.51 2.65
CA GLY A 76 -6.00 -14.82 2.74
C GLY A 76 -5.14 -15.01 3.99
N CYS A 77 -4.76 -13.93 4.67
CA CYS A 77 -3.88 -13.97 5.84
C CYS A 77 -4.45 -13.18 7.01
N VAL A 78 -3.87 -13.38 8.19
CA VAL A 78 -4.09 -12.48 9.32
C VAL A 78 -3.25 -11.23 9.10
N ILE A 79 -3.92 -10.09 8.91
CA ILE A 79 -3.26 -8.80 8.69
C ILE A 79 -2.55 -8.39 10.00
N SER A 80 -1.22 -8.33 9.97
CA SER A 80 -0.42 -7.96 11.15
C SER A 80 -0.53 -6.47 11.46
N PRO A 81 -0.26 -6.02 12.70
CA PRO A 81 -0.22 -4.59 13.03
C PRO A 81 0.80 -3.78 12.23
N ALA A 82 1.84 -4.41 11.70
CA ALA A 82 2.87 -3.77 10.90
C ALA A 82 2.49 -3.62 9.41
N HIS A 83 1.39 -4.23 9.00
CA HIS A 83 0.93 -4.23 7.63
C HIS A 83 0.23 -2.92 7.26
N PHE A 84 0.47 -2.39 6.04
CA PHE A 84 -0.13 -1.13 5.59
C PHE A 84 -1.68 -1.15 5.66
N ALA A 85 -2.29 -2.29 5.33
CA ALA A 85 -3.74 -2.43 5.28
C ALA A 85 -4.40 -2.30 6.68
N THR A 86 -3.69 -2.55 7.77
CA THR A 86 -4.25 -2.47 9.13
C THR A 86 -4.82 -1.09 9.43
N LEU A 87 -4.02 -0.03 9.21
CA LEU A 87 -4.45 1.35 9.44
C LEU A 87 -5.53 1.80 8.45
N MET A 88 -5.43 1.34 7.20
CA MET A 88 -6.45 1.59 6.19
C MET A 88 -7.80 0.99 6.58
N LEU A 89 -7.81 -0.29 6.98
CA LEU A 89 -9.03 -1.01 7.35
C LEU A 89 -9.67 -0.47 8.62
N ASP A 90 -8.87 -0.08 9.61
CA ASP A 90 -9.37 0.53 10.85
C ASP A 90 -10.12 1.84 10.55
N LYS A 91 -9.55 2.70 9.70
CA LYS A 91 -10.24 3.91 9.26
C LYS A 91 -11.47 3.59 8.43
N LEU A 92 -11.36 2.70 7.46
CA LEU A 92 -12.47 2.31 6.58
C LEU A 92 -13.64 1.77 7.40
N LYS A 93 -13.37 0.91 8.38
CA LYS A 93 -14.38 0.36 9.30
C LYS A 93 -15.12 1.48 10.03
N ARG A 94 -14.40 2.40 10.67
CA ARG A 94 -15.00 3.54 11.38
C ARG A 94 -15.88 4.41 10.48
N ASP A 95 -15.41 4.67 9.25
CA ASP A 95 -16.14 5.52 8.31
C ASP A 95 -17.39 4.81 7.76
N LEU A 96 -17.33 3.50 7.49
CA LEU A 96 -18.47 2.68 7.08
C LEU A 96 -19.52 2.55 8.20
N GLU A 97 -19.09 2.33 9.46
CA GLU A 97 -19.96 2.27 10.62
C GLU A 97 -20.75 3.59 10.80
N ARG A 98 -20.11 4.76 10.61
CA ARG A 98 -20.78 6.07 10.62
C ARG A 98 -21.85 6.19 9.52
N LEU A 99 -21.71 5.44 8.44
CA LEU A 99 -22.68 5.41 7.34
C LEU A 99 -23.73 4.31 7.49
N GLY A 100 -23.67 3.52 8.56
CA GLY A 100 -24.64 2.44 8.86
C GLY A 100 -24.28 1.08 8.26
N TYR A 101 -23.05 0.88 7.76
CA TYR A 101 -22.57 -0.41 7.28
C TYR A 101 -21.69 -1.09 8.33
N ALA A 102 -21.86 -2.41 8.52
CA ALA A 102 -20.93 -3.24 9.28
C ALA A 102 -19.82 -3.76 8.35
N LEU A 103 -18.57 -3.75 8.79
CA LEU A 103 -17.46 -4.41 8.09
C LEU A 103 -17.07 -5.67 8.84
N ASN A 104 -17.35 -6.84 8.27
CA ASN A 104 -17.06 -8.16 8.85
C ASN A 104 -15.95 -8.86 8.07
N SER A 105 -14.97 -9.43 8.78
CA SER A 105 -13.84 -10.12 8.19
C SER A 105 -14.07 -11.62 8.09
N HIS A 106 -13.79 -12.18 6.92
CA HIS A 106 -13.85 -13.60 6.61
C HIS A 106 -12.50 -14.04 6.06
N ARG A 107 -11.88 -15.00 6.72
CA ARG A 107 -10.60 -15.55 6.29
C ARG A 107 -10.82 -16.56 5.17
N VAL A 108 -10.13 -16.35 4.06
CA VAL A 108 -10.01 -17.32 2.96
C VAL A 108 -8.76 -18.16 3.24
N ASP A 109 -8.93 -19.41 3.55
CA ASP A 109 -7.82 -20.32 3.81
C ASP A 109 -7.37 -21.06 2.53
N ARG A 110 -6.34 -21.88 2.68
CA ARG A 110 -5.78 -22.64 1.56
C ARG A 110 -6.79 -23.60 0.94
N ASP A 111 -7.66 -24.20 1.74
CA ASP A 111 -8.66 -25.16 1.25
C ASP A 111 -9.74 -24.42 0.46
N ASN A 112 -10.13 -23.22 0.91
CA ASN A 112 -11.02 -22.36 0.13
C ASN A 112 -10.45 -22.03 -1.25
N LEU A 113 -9.16 -21.67 -1.32
CA LEU A 113 -8.49 -21.36 -2.59
C LEU A 113 -8.43 -22.59 -3.51
N LEU A 114 -7.99 -23.73 -2.98
CA LEU A 114 -7.84 -24.97 -3.77
C LEU A 114 -9.18 -25.53 -4.28
N CYS A 115 -10.21 -25.52 -3.41
CA CYS A 115 -11.53 -26.07 -3.74
C CYS A 115 -12.46 -25.03 -4.37
N ARG A 116 -12.06 -23.76 -4.45
CA ARG A 116 -12.88 -22.63 -4.89
C ARG A 116 -14.20 -22.57 -4.14
N THR A 117 -14.11 -22.56 -2.82
CA THR A 117 -15.26 -22.48 -1.93
C THR A 117 -15.22 -21.21 -1.09
N LEU A 118 -16.38 -20.68 -0.76
CA LEU A 118 -16.49 -19.54 0.13
C LEU A 118 -16.20 -19.94 1.58
N PRO A 119 -15.65 -19.02 2.42
CA PRO A 119 -15.52 -19.27 3.85
C PRO A 119 -16.89 -19.59 4.48
N LEU A 120 -16.94 -20.54 5.40
CA LEU A 120 -18.18 -20.97 6.06
C LEU A 120 -18.93 -19.82 6.78
N THR A 121 -18.23 -18.80 7.18
CA THR A 121 -18.80 -17.62 7.86
C THR A 121 -19.34 -16.57 6.90
N PHE A 122 -19.12 -16.73 5.60
CA PHE A 122 -19.51 -15.76 4.57
C PHE A 122 -20.79 -16.19 3.87
N ASP A 123 -21.84 -15.35 3.94
CA ASP A 123 -23.12 -15.56 3.27
C ASP A 123 -23.36 -14.44 2.24
N PRO A 124 -23.21 -14.71 0.93
CA PRO A 124 -23.43 -13.70 -0.11
C PRO A 124 -24.81 -13.03 -0.07
N GLY A 125 -25.82 -13.73 0.47
CA GLY A 125 -27.19 -13.20 0.57
C GLY A 125 -27.39 -12.12 1.63
N ARG A 126 -26.38 -11.88 2.47
CA ARG A 126 -26.44 -10.89 3.58
C ARG A 126 -25.58 -9.67 3.36
N VAL A 127 -24.67 -9.68 2.37
CA VAL A 127 -23.72 -8.60 2.17
C VAL A 127 -24.12 -7.69 1.02
N SER A 128 -23.85 -6.42 1.18
CA SER A 128 -24.11 -5.38 0.16
C SER A 128 -22.94 -5.23 -0.81
N ALA A 129 -21.72 -5.60 -0.39
CA ALA A 129 -20.50 -5.54 -1.18
C ALA A 129 -19.37 -6.35 -0.53
N ILE A 130 -18.33 -6.61 -1.31
CA ILE A 130 -17.13 -7.34 -0.90
C ILE A 130 -15.91 -6.46 -1.07
N ILE A 131 -15.00 -6.47 -0.10
CA ILE A 131 -13.65 -5.93 -0.20
C ILE A 131 -12.69 -7.11 -0.09
N CYS A 132 -11.85 -7.28 -1.11
CA CYS A 132 -10.77 -8.25 -1.12
C CYS A 132 -9.45 -7.50 -0.85
N VAL A 133 -8.69 -7.90 0.17
CA VAL A 133 -7.40 -7.31 0.50
C VAL A 133 -6.33 -8.37 0.34
N GLU A 134 -5.34 -8.09 -0.54
CA GLU A 134 -4.25 -9.01 -0.85
C GLU A 134 -4.73 -10.42 -1.20
N MET A 135 -5.75 -10.48 -2.02
CA MET A 135 -6.19 -11.71 -2.67
C MET A 135 -5.46 -11.80 -4.00
N PHE A 136 -4.64 -12.85 -4.19
CA PHE A 136 -3.72 -12.97 -5.32
C PHE A 136 -3.94 -14.26 -6.13
N ASP A 137 -4.89 -15.10 -5.72
CA ASP A 137 -5.31 -16.26 -6.51
C ASP A 137 -6.37 -15.84 -7.53
N ARG A 138 -5.93 -15.64 -8.77
CA ARG A 138 -6.78 -15.13 -9.83
C ARG A 138 -8.05 -15.95 -10.05
N ALA A 139 -7.94 -17.27 -10.01
CA ALA A 139 -9.09 -18.14 -10.26
C ALA A 139 -10.13 -18.05 -9.13
N TYR A 140 -9.67 -17.82 -7.90
CA TYR A 140 -10.54 -17.55 -6.77
C TYR A 140 -11.18 -16.16 -6.87
N ASP A 141 -10.40 -15.16 -7.27
CA ASP A 141 -10.85 -13.78 -7.42
C ASP A 141 -11.91 -13.64 -8.53
N GLU A 142 -11.75 -14.36 -9.64
CA GLU A 142 -12.78 -14.49 -10.69
C GLU A 142 -14.07 -15.09 -10.15
N MET A 143 -13.98 -16.17 -9.33
CA MET A 143 -15.15 -16.77 -8.67
C MET A 143 -15.86 -15.76 -7.73
N ILE A 144 -15.11 -14.92 -7.00
CA ILE A 144 -15.71 -13.86 -6.17
C ILE A 144 -16.44 -12.82 -7.02
N CYS A 145 -15.87 -12.44 -8.17
CA CYS A 145 -16.54 -11.52 -9.11
C CYS A 145 -17.86 -12.11 -9.67
N ASP A 146 -17.90 -13.42 -9.90
CA ASP A 146 -19.08 -14.15 -10.42
C ASP A 146 -20.26 -14.23 -9.43
N LEU A 147 -20.07 -13.83 -8.16
CA LEU A 147 -21.15 -13.74 -7.18
C LEU A 147 -22.20 -12.65 -7.52
N GLY A 148 -21.89 -11.74 -8.45
CA GLY A 148 -22.79 -10.67 -8.87
C GLY A 148 -22.95 -9.55 -7.83
N LEU A 149 -22.07 -9.47 -6.84
CA LEU A 149 -22.02 -8.42 -5.83
C LEU A 149 -21.02 -7.32 -6.25
N PRO A 150 -21.16 -6.08 -5.76
CA PRO A 150 -20.10 -5.09 -5.82
C PRO A 150 -18.81 -5.60 -5.17
N VAL A 151 -17.70 -5.64 -5.93
CA VAL A 151 -16.39 -6.09 -5.45
C VAL A 151 -15.36 -4.99 -5.61
N LEU A 152 -14.53 -4.80 -4.58
CA LEU A 152 -13.36 -3.93 -4.58
C LEU A 152 -12.14 -4.74 -4.19
N PHE A 153 -11.15 -4.82 -5.07
CA PHE A 153 -9.82 -5.35 -4.72
C PHE A 153 -8.91 -4.23 -4.24
N VAL A 154 -8.26 -4.44 -3.10
CA VAL A 154 -7.18 -3.60 -2.58
C VAL A 154 -5.90 -4.42 -2.66
N ASP A 155 -5.03 -4.05 -3.58
CA ASP A 155 -3.89 -4.81 -4.06
C ASP A 155 -4.30 -6.23 -4.52
N GLY A 156 -4.44 -6.39 -5.80
CA GLY A 156 -4.97 -7.60 -6.42
C GLY A 156 -3.90 -8.43 -7.15
N PRO A 157 -4.32 -9.49 -7.82
CA PRO A 157 -3.43 -10.39 -8.54
C PRO A 157 -2.70 -9.68 -9.68
N ASN A 158 -1.55 -10.24 -10.08
CA ASN A 158 -0.74 -9.73 -11.17
C ASN A 158 -1.51 -9.78 -12.51
N LYS A 159 -1.44 -8.69 -13.28
CA LYS A 159 -2.13 -8.49 -14.56
C LYS A 159 -1.22 -8.68 -15.79
N ARG A 160 -0.12 -9.42 -15.66
CA ARG A 160 0.85 -9.55 -16.75
C ARG A 160 0.29 -10.22 -18.01
N ASP A 161 -0.83 -10.91 -17.95
CA ASP A 161 -1.58 -11.44 -19.09
C ASP A 161 -2.48 -10.40 -19.78
N GLY A 162 -2.56 -9.17 -19.23
CA GLY A 162 -3.35 -8.08 -19.77
C GLY A 162 -4.86 -8.21 -19.54
N ILE A 163 -5.30 -9.15 -18.70
CA ILE A 163 -6.72 -9.36 -18.40
C ILE A 163 -7.04 -8.77 -17.03
N ASP A 164 -7.98 -7.85 -16.96
CA ASP A 164 -8.48 -7.29 -15.71
C ASP A 164 -9.59 -8.15 -15.10
N LEU A 165 -9.71 -8.10 -13.76
CA LEU A 165 -10.88 -8.63 -13.07
C LEU A 165 -12.08 -7.70 -13.30
N PRO A 166 -13.32 -8.24 -13.43
CA PRO A 166 -14.52 -7.43 -13.58
C PRO A 166 -14.95 -6.82 -12.21
N ALA A 167 -14.08 -5.96 -11.64
CA ALA A 167 -14.24 -5.33 -10.33
C ALA A 167 -13.51 -4.00 -10.25
N ASP A 168 -13.91 -3.15 -9.32
CA ASP A 168 -13.14 -1.95 -8.99
C ASP A 168 -11.83 -2.35 -8.28
N GLN A 169 -10.75 -1.62 -8.52
CA GLN A 169 -9.42 -1.93 -7.98
C GLN A 169 -8.79 -0.67 -7.38
N LEU A 170 -8.17 -0.83 -6.24
CA LEU A 170 -7.45 0.21 -5.53
C LEU A 170 -6.01 -0.23 -5.25
N TYR A 171 -5.07 0.58 -5.70
CA TYR A 171 -3.64 0.40 -5.47
C TYR A 171 -3.04 1.65 -4.82
N MET A 172 -1.87 1.48 -4.21
CA MET A 172 -0.91 2.56 -4.00
C MET A 172 -0.19 2.85 -5.32
N GLU A 173 0.28 4.06 -5.52
CA GLU A 173 1.11 4.40 -6.67
C GLU A 173 2.50 3.77 -6.48
N ASN A 174 2.89 2.87 -7.39
CA ASN A 174 4.05 2.00 -7.24
C ASN A 174 5.26 2.43 -8.06
N THR A 175 5.11 3.37 -8.99
CA THR A 175 6.09 3.59 -10.06
C THR A 175 6.91 4.86 -9.89
N THR A 176 6.26 5.97 -9.54
CA THR A 176 6.89 7.30 -9.48
C THR A 176 7.98 7.38 -8.43
N ALA A 177 7.71 6.87 -7.20
CA ALA A 177 8.68 6.89 -6.11
C ALA A 177 9.89 6.01 -6.41
N ILE A 178 9.69 4.81 -6.99
CA ILE A 178 10.77 3.90 -7.39
C ILE A 178 11.59 4.51 -8.53
N THR A 179 10.94 5.04 -9.56
CA THR A 179 11.64 5.71 -10.68
C THR A 179 12.49 6.89 -10.19
N ARG A 180 11.94 7.71 -9.28
CA ARG A 180 12.66 8.82 -8.66
C ARG A 180 13.86 8.32 -7.87
N PHE A 181 13.69 7.28 -7.04
CA PHE A 181 14.78 6.72 -6.25
C PHE A 181 15.92 6.22 -7.13
N VAL A 182 15.62 5.46 -8.20
CA VAL A 182 16.62 4.99 -9.16
C VAL A 182 17.38 6.15 -9.78
N ASN A 183 16.68 7.18 -10.27
CA ASN A 183 17.30 8.35 -10.86
C ASN A 183 18.20 9.10 -9.87
N ASP A 184 17.77 9.24 -8.61
CA ASP A 184 18.58 9.87 -7.57
C ASP A 184 19.86 9.06 -7.27
N MET A 185 19.79 7.73 -7.30
CA MET A 185 20.97 6.86 -7.14
C MET A 185 21.93 6.99 -8.34
N LEU A 186 21.40 7.00 -9.55
CA LEU A 186 22.19 7.19 -10.77
C LEU A 186 22.88 8.56 -10.79
N LEU A 187 22.21 9.63 -10.36
CA LEU A 187 22.79 10.97 -10.21
C LEU A 187 23.93 11.01 -9.18
N ARG A 188 23.87 10.14 -8.15
CA ARG A 188 24.95 9.94 -7.17
C ARG A 188 26.07 9.03 -7.69
N GLY A 189 26.03 8.61 -8.96
CA GLY A 189 27.02 7.74 -9.61
C GLY A 189 26.84 6.25 -9.32
N ARG A 190 25.75 5.83 -8.65
CA ARG A 190 25.47 4.42 -8.35
C ARG A 190 24.82 3.76 -9.56
N ARG A 191 25.51 2.82 -10.20
CA ARG A 191 25.06 2.19 -11.44
C ARG A 191 24.75 0.70 -11.29
N LYS A 192 25.26 0.05 -10.24
CA LYS A 192 24.95 -1.36 -9.93
C LYS A 192 23.77 -1.40 -8.99
N ILE A 193 22.55 -1.45 -9.54
CA ILE A 193 21.30 -1.46 -8.78
C ILE A 193 20.62 -2.80 -8.99
N GLY A 194 20.17 -3.44 -7.89
CA GLY A 194 19.46 -4.69 -7.89
C GLY A 194 18.05 -4.56 -7.33
N PHE A 195 17.26 -5.64 -7.45
CA PHE A 195 15.90 -5.73 -6.94
C PHE A 195 15.70 -7.02 -6.13
N ILE A 196 15.04 -6.92 -4.98
CA ILE A 196 14.70 -8.06 -4.13
C ILE A 196 13.19 -8.14 -3.95
N GLY A 197 12.60 -9.28 -4.30
CA GLY A 197 11.18 -9.58 -4.11
C GLY A 197 10.60 -10.43 -5.24
N ASP A 198 9.56 -11.19 -4.94
CA ASP A 198 8.85 -11.96 -5.96
C ASP A 198 7.90 -11.04 -6.75
N TYR A 199 8.43 -10.47 -7.83
CA TYR A 199 7.69 -9.56 -8.69
C TYR A 199 6.57 -10.23 -9.52
N GLU A 200 6.37 -11.53 -9.39
CA GLU A 200 5.22 -12.24 -9.95
C GLU A 200 4.10 -12.48 -8.92
N HIS A 201 4.35 -12.19 -7.65
CA HIS A 201 3.42 -12.43 -6.55
C HIS A 201 2.13 -11.60 -6.68
N CYS A 202 2.24 -10.30 -6.90
CA CYS A 202 1.10 -9.38 -6.99
C CYS A 202 1.36 -8.23 -7.96
N GLN A 203 0.31 -7.49 -8.30
CA GLN A 203 0.41 -6.36 -9.22
C GLN A 203 1.34 -5.26 -8.70
N SER A 204 1.29 -4.93 -7.41
CA SER A 204 2.15 -3.90 -6.82
C SER A 204 3.63 -4.23 -6.92
N PHE A 205 4.02 -5.47 -6.66
CA PHE A 205 5.43 -5.90 -6.80
C PHE A 205 5.89 -5.87 -8.24
N TYR A 206 5.01 -6.28 -9.17
CA TYR A 206 5.28 -6.23 -10.60
C TYR A 206 5.49 -4.79 -11.08
N GLU A 207 4.65 -3.84 -10.66
CA GLU A 207 4.77 -2.42 -11.01
C GLU A 207 6.07 -1.80 -10.47
N ARG A 208 6.45 -2.10 -9.21
CA ARG A 208 7.71 -1.65 -8.60
C ARG A 208 8.92 -2.16 -9.36
N TYR A 209 8.94 -3.46 -9.69
CA TYR A 209 10.00 -4.06 -10.49
C TYR A 209 10.07 -3.46 -11.89
N THR A 210 8.94 -3.29 -12.55
CA THR A 210 8.88 -2.71 -13.90
C THR A 210 9.36 -1.25 -13.89
N ALA A 211 8.99 -0.47 -12.89
CA ALA A 211 9.46 0.91 -12.72
C ALA A 211 10.98 0.99 -12.55
N PHE A 212 11.56 0.10 -11.74
CA PHE A 212 13.01 -0.04 -11.63
C PHE A 212 13.65 -0.35 -12.98
N ARG A 213 13.15 -1.37 -13.69
CA ARG A 213 13.67 -1.79 -15.02
C ARG A 213 13.58 -0.65 -16.02
N TYR A 214 12.45 0.03 -16.06
CA TYR A 214 12.22 1.16 -16.95
C TYR A 214 13.17 2.33 -16.67
N ALA A 215 13.38 2.69 -15.40
CA ALA A 215 14.30 3.77 -15.04
C ALA A 215 15.74 3.45 -15.45
N MET A 216 16.21 2.22 -15.26
CA MET A 216 17.53 1.76 -15.70
C MET A 216 17.67 1.80 -17.22
N LEU A 217 16.65 1.36 -17.95
CA LEU A 217 16.60 1.39 -19.41
C LEU A 217 16.69 2.82 -19.95
N MET A 218 15.90 3.74 -19.38
CA MET A 218 15.89 5.15 -19.80
C MET A 218 17.22 5.86 -19.55
N ALA A 219 18.00 5.38 -18.58
CA ALA A 219 19.32 5.90 -18.26
C ALA A 219 20.45 5.22 -19.04
N ASP A 220 20.14 4.29 -19.95
CA ASP A 220 21.11 3.46 -20.68
C ASP A 220 22.08 2.72 -19.73
N VAL A 221 21.54 2.17 -18.64
CA VAL A 221 22.28 1.37 -17.66
C VAL A 221 21.78 -0.06 -17.67
N PRO A 222 22.62 -1.05 -18.04
CA PRO A 222 22.20 -2.44 -18.06
C PRO A 222 21.94 -2.96 -16.65
N VAL A 223 20.86 -3.71 -16.50
CA VAL A 223 20.55 -4.42 -15.25
C VAL A 223 21.29 -5.76 -15.24
N ASN A 224 22.03 -6.03 -14.16
CA ASN A 224 22.58 -7.37 -13.92
C ASN A 224 21.50 -8.26 -13.30
N GLU A 225 21.04 -9.27 -14.05
CA GLU A 225 19.95 -10.16 -13.60
C GLU A 225 20.31 -10.95 -12.31
N ARG A 226 21.59 -11.15 -12.03
CA ARG A 226 22.02 -11.78 -10.76
C ARG A 226 21.71 -10.92 -9.53
N PHE A 227 21.54 -9.61 -9.70
CA PHE A 227 21.13 -8.71 -8.65
C PHE A 227 19.59 -8.62 -8.50
N CYS A 228 18.84 -9.33 -9.36
CA CYS A 228 17.38 -9.41 -9.28
C CYS A 228 16.99 -10.73 -8.60
N ILE A 229 16.86 -10.69 -7.27
CA ILE A 229 16.57 -11.86 -6.44
C ILE A 229 15.05 -12.03 -6.34
N LYS A 230 14.52 -12.99 -7.10
CA LYS A 230 13.08 -13.28 -7.14
C LYS A 230 12.69 -14.27 -6.05
N THR A 231 12.50 -13.77 -4.85
CA THR A 231 11.98 -14.57 -3.73
C THR A 231 11.32 -13.69 -2.67
N SER A 232 10.32 -14.27 -1.97
CA SER A 232 9.76 -13.76 -0.72
C SER A 232 10.09 -14.68 0.47
N GLU A 233 10.81 -15.79 0.24
CA GLU A 233 11.20 -16.75 1.26
C GLU A 233 12.57 -16.36 1.82
N ARG A 234 12.65 -16.20 3.14
CA ARG A 234 13.84 -15.72 3.83
C ARG A 234 15.06 -16.62 3.63
N GLU A 235 14.87 -17.93 3.72
CA GLU A 235 15.95 -18.91 3.56
C GLU A 235 16.56 -18.85 2.16
N ARG A 236 15.72 -18.78 1.13
CA ARG A 236 16.16 -18.64 -0.26
C ARG A 236 16.84 -17.30 -0.53
N LEU A 237 16.40 -16.24 0.15
CA LEU A 237 17.03 -14.93 0.07
C LEU A 237 18.43 -14.95 0.68
N GLU A 238 18.61 -15.59 1.85
CA GLU A 238 19.92 -15.77 2.49
C GLU A 238 20.89 -16.54 1.58
N GLU A 239 20.42 -17.63 0.95
CA GLU A 239 21.20 -18.44 -0.01
C GLU A 239 21.59 -17.60 -1.23
N ALA A 240 20.63 -16.94 -1.86
CA ALA A 240 20.88 -16.14 -3.07
C ALA A 240 21.86 -14.98 -2.82
N LEU A 241 21.79 -14.32 -1.66
CA LEU A 241 22.74 -13.26 -1.29
C LEU A 241 24.15 -13.82 -1.03
N ALA A 242 24.25 -15.02 -0.45
CA ALA A 242 25.54 -15.67 -0.22
C ALA A 242 26.23 -16.16 -1.50
N GLU A 243 25.46 -16.47 -2.54
CA GLU A 243 25.97 -16.91 -3.85
C GLU A 243 26.47 -15.75 -4.73
N LEU A 244 26.18 -14.48 -4.37
CA LEU A 244 26.65 -13.33 -5.13
C LEU A 244 28.16 -13.17 -5.01
N SER A 245 28.87 -13.20 -6.12
CA SER A 245 30.34 -12.96 -6.18
C SER A 245 30.71 -11.50 -5.84
N GLU A 246 29.79 -10.57 -6.07
CA GLU A 246 29.88 -9.16 -5.69
C GLU A 246 28.48 -8.65 -5.32
N LEU A 247 28.39 -7.68 -4.41
CA LEU A 247 27.14 -7.01 -4.12
C LEU A 247 26.87 -5.86 -5.11
N PRO A 248 25.60 -5.56 -5.45
CA PRO A 248 25.29 -4.29 -6.09
C PRO A 248 25.56 -3.13 -5.11
N GLU A 249 25.57 -1.90 -5.62
CA GLU A 249 25.72 -0.70 -4.81
C GLU A 249 24.42 -0.33 -4.08
N VAL A 250 23.28 -0.76 -4.64
CA VAL A 250 21.93 -0.45 -4.13
C VAL A 250 21.02 -1.65 -4.36
N PHE A 251 20.23 -2.00 -3.35
CA PHE A 251 19.06 -2.85 -3.51
C PHE A 251 17.78 -2.04 -3.33
N ILE A 252 16.85 -2.23 -4.26
CA ILE A 252 15.44 -1.88 -4.12
C ILE A 252 14.69 -3.14 -3.71
N CYS A 253 13.90 -3.07 -2.66
CA CYS A 253 13.11 -4.21 -2.20
C CYS A 253 11.63 -4.01 -2.52
N ALA A 254 10.94 -5.09 -2.85
CA ALA A 254 9.51 -5.05 -3.17
C ALA A 254 8.68 -4.47 -2.02
N ASN A 255 9.11 -4.69 -0.75
CA ASN A 255 8.54 -4.07 0.44
C ASN A 255 9.58 -3.97 1.57
N ASP A 256 9.19 -3.40 2.71
CA ASP A 256 10.06 -3.24 3.87
C ASP A 256 10.44 -4.57 4.53
N PHE A 257 9.55 -5.57 4.49
CA PHE A 257 9.86 -6.90 5.04
C PHE A 257 10.99 -7.58 4.27
N ALA A 258 10.94 -7.53 2.94
CA ALA A 258 12.02 -8.05 2.10
C ALA A 258 13.35 -7.31 2.35
N ALA A 259 13.30 -6.00 2.59
CA ALA A 259 14.48 -5.20 2.94
C ALA A 259 15.05 -5.59 4.30
N GLU A 260 14.20 -5.78 5.31
CA GLU A 260 14.58 -6.19 6.66
C GLU A 260 15.26 -7.56 6.65
N ASP A 261 14.67 -8.54 5.95
CA ASP A 261 15.24 -9.88 5.80
C ASP A 261 16.57 -9.86 5.06
N ALA A 262 16.70 -9.06 3.99
CA ALA A 262 17.94 -8.93 3.23
C ALA A 262 19.06 -8.26 4.07
N ILE A 263 18.75 -7.21 4.81
CA ILE A 263 19.71 -6.55 5.72
C ILE A 263 20.17 -7.50 6.82
N TYR A 264 19.26 -8.31 7.36
CA TYR A 264 19.60 -9.32 8.35
C TYR A 264 20.53 -10.41 7.76
N ALA A 265 20.23 -10.89 6.55
CA ALA A 265 21.07 -11.88 5.85
C ALA A 265 22.48 -11.34 5.58
N LEU A 266 22.58 -10.09 5.09
CA LEU A 266 23.88 -9.47 4.84
C LEU A 266 24.70 -9.29 6.09
N ARG A 267 24.10 -8.97 7.24
CA ARG A 267 24.81 -8.91 8.52
C ARG A 267 25.44 -10.26 8.92
N LYS A 268 24.74 -11.36 8.68
CA LYS A 268 25.31 -12.71 8.90
C LYS A 268 26.53 -12.97 8.01
N LEU A 269 26.55 -12.37 6.81
CA LEU A 269 27.67 -12.44 5.87
C LEU A 269 28.78 -11.41 6.17
N GLY A 270 28.69 -10.68 7.29
CA GLY A 270 29.68 -9.67 7.70
C GLY A 270 29.61 -8.39 6.86
N LYS A 271 28.48 -8.10 6.21
CA LYS A 271 28.26 -6.91 5.41
C LYS A 271 27.44 -5.88 6.17
N SER A 272 27.71 -4.61 5.93
CA SER A 272 27.08 -3.46 6.59
C SER A 272 26.24 -2.64 5.62
N VAL A 273 25.15 -2.07 6.14
CA VAL A 273 24.27 -1.12 5.47
C VAL A 273 24.33 0.18 6.28
N PRO A 274 24.64 1.32 5.66
CA PRO A 274 24.75 1.62 4.22
C PRO A 274 26.17 1.44 3.62
N GLU A 275 27.20 1.06 4.38
CA GLU A 275 28.60 1.12 3.99
C GLU A 275 28.96 0.23 2.79
N ASP A 276 28.50 -1.04 2.79
CA ASP A 276 28.74 -1.99 1.69
C ASP A 276 27.69 -1.89 0.60
N VAL A 277 26.42 -1.62 0.97
CA VAL A 277 25.28 -1.58 0.05
C VAL A 277 24.15 -0.72 0.62
N LEU A 278 23.47 0.05 -0.25
CA LEU A 278 22.33 0.88 0.09
C LEU A 278 21.02 0.11 -0.07
N PHE A 279 20.00 0.47 0.74
CA PHE A 279 18.69 -0.20 0.69
C PHE A 279 17.54 0.79 0.61
N CYS A 280 16.55 0.47 -0.25
CA CYS A 280 15.26 1.14 -0.30
C CYS A 280 14.14 0.09 -0.24
N GLY A 281 13.23 0.24 0.72
CA GLY A 281 12.02 -0.56 0.86
C GLY A 281 10.79 0.11 0.26
N PHE A 282 9.62 -0.40 0.65
CA PHE A 282 8.29 0.14 0.35
C PHE A 282 7.35 -0.20 1.50
N ASP A 283 6.39 0.65 1.85
CA ASP A 283 5.31 0.62 2.83
C ASP A 283 5.46 1.63 3.97
N ASP A 284 6.66 2.04 4.34
CA ASP A 284 6.97 2.83 5.55
C ASP A 284 6.44 2.15 6.83
N SER A 285 6.72 0.86 6.95
CA SER A 285 6.31 0.04 8.09
C SER A 285 6.85 0.60 9.42
N PRO A 286 6.22 0.31 10.57
CA PRO A 286 6.74 0.73 11.87
C PRO A 286 8.20 0.29 12.11
N ASN A 287 8.56 -0.93 11.66
CA ASN A 287 9.92 -1.47 11.80
C ASN A 287 10.95 -0.67 10.99
N SER A 288 10.60 -0.21 9.78
CA SER A 288 11.51 0.55 8.92
C SER A 288 12.05 1.82 9.58
N ARG A 289 11.31 2.36 10.56
CA ARG A 289 11.66 3.59 11.29
C ARG A 289 12.58 3.36 12.48
N ILE A 290 12.47 2.18 13.12
CA ILE A 290 13.19 1.86 14.37
C ILE A 290 14.36 0.90 14.20
N MET A 291 14.44 0.21 13.06
CA MET A 291 15.59 -0.63 12.73
C MET A 291 16.87 0.20 12.58
N THR A 292 18.02 -0.45 12.66
CA THR A 292 19.32 0.19 12.46
C THR A 292 20.04 -0.49 11.29
N PRO A 293 20.40 0.27 10.22
CA PRO A 293 20.03 1.65 9.97
C PRO A 293 18.52 1.82 9.72
N ALA A 294 17.97 3.02 10.01
CA ALA A 294 16.59 3.32 9.63
C ALA A 294 16.42 3.25 8.11
N LEU A 295 15.38 2.56 7.64
CA LEU A 295 15.21 2.21 6.22
C LEU A 295 14.64 3.36 5.40
N THR A 296 15.34 3.74 4.33
CA THR A 296 14.77 4.54 3.23
C THR A 296 13.67 3.71 2.59
N THR A 297 12.48 4.29 2.42
CA THR A 297 11.30 3.55 1.98
C THR A 297 10.28 4.48 1.32
N VAL A 298 9.24 3.91 0.75
CA VAL A 298 8.11 4.64 0.18
C VAL A 298 6.92 4.56 1.13
N HIS A 299 6.44 5.72 1.57
CA HIS A 299 5.28 5.84 2.47
C HIS A 299 3.96 5.72 1.71
N ILE A 300 3.08 4.87 2.20
CA ILE A 300 1.70 4.68 1.72
C ILE A 300 0.76 5.55 2.55
N HIS A 301 -0.02 6.39 1.89
CA HIS A 301 -1.03 7.22 2.55
C HIS A 301 -2.30 6.40 2.86
N THR A 302 -2.22 5.52 3.86
CA THR A 302 -3.27 4.54 4.21
C THR A 302 -4.63 5.17 4.53
N GLN A 303 -4.64 6.38 5.10
CA GLN A 303 -5.86 7.15 5.37
C GLN A 303 -6.58 7.56 4.08
N ILE A 304 -5.81 7.93 3.05
CA ILE A 304 -6.34 8.31 1.74
C ILE A 304 -6.83 7.08 1.00
N MET A 305 -6.10 5.96 1.10
CA MET A 305 -6.57 4.69 0.56
C MET A 305 -7.91 4.27 1.17
N ALA A 306 -8.10 4.44 2.49
CA ALA A 306 -9.38 4.15 3.15
C ALA A 306 -10.53 4.98 2.57
N VAL A 307 -10.29 6.27 2.35
CA VAL A 307 -11.29 7.17 1.74
C VAL A 307 -11.57 6.76 0.30
N ALA A 308 -10.56 6.47 -0.49
CA ALA A 308 -10.72 6.02 -1.87
C ALA A 308 -11.49 4.68 -1.94
N ALA A 309 -11.17 3.73 -1.06
CA ALA A 309 -11.88 2.44 -0.94
C ALA A 309 -13.37 2.67 -0.64
N MET A 310 -13.68 3.51 0.35
CA MET A 310 -15.06 3.84 0.71
C MET A 310 -15.81 4.45 -0.49
N HIS A 311 -15.20 5.40 -1.20
CA HIS A 311 -15.84 6.04 -2.36
C HIS A 311 -16.09 5.06 -3.51
N LEU A 312 -15.11 4.23 -3.85
CA LEU A 312 -15.26 3.21 -4.89
C LEU A 312 -16.42 2.27 -4.54
N LEU A 313 -16.41 1.74 -3.32
CA LEU A 313 -17.40 0.78 -2.86
C LEU A 313 -18.82 1.36 -2.83
N LEU A 314 -19.01 2.52 -2.19
CA LEU A 314 -20.33 3.15 -2.06
C LEU A 314 -20.88 3.60 -3.40
N SER A 315 -20.04 4.09 -4.31
CA SER A 315 -20.48 4.43 -5.65
C SER A 315 -20.89 3.19 -6.45
N ARG A 316 -20.19 2.07 -6.30
CA ARG A 316 -20.54 0.80 -6.95
C ARG A 316 -21.84 0.21 -6.40
N ILE A 317 -22.08 0.28 -5.08
CA ILE A 317 -23.34 -0.14 -4.45
C ILE A 317 -24.50 0.70 -5.03
N LYS A 318 -24.30 2.02 -5.17
CA LYS A 318 -25.35 2.94 -5.65
C LYS A 318 -25.59 2.82 -7.17
N GLU A 319 -24.52 2.62 -7.92
CA GLU A 319 -24.53 2.62 -9.39
C GLU A 319 -23.78 1.38 -9.91
N PRO A 320 -24.42 0.18 -9.86
CA PRO A 320 -23.76 -1.09 -10.20
C PRO A 320 -23.26 -1.19 -11.65
N ASN A 321 -23.89 -0.45 -12.54
CA ASN A 321 -23.62 -0.50 -14.00
C ASN A 321 -22.50 0.47 -14.45
N LEU A 322 -21.83 1.17 -13.53
CA LEU A 322 -20.63 1.96 -13.90
C LEU A 322 -19.53 1.04 -14.44
N ASP A 323 -18.71 1.56 -15.36
CA ASP A 323 -17.47 0.89 -15.75
C ASP A 323 -16.58 0.62 -14.56
N PHE A 324 -15.82 -0.48 -14.58
CA PHE A 324 -14.85 -0.78 -13.54
C PHE A 324 -13.71 0.23 -13.55
N ARG A 325 -13.25 0.59 -12.36
CA ARG A 325 -12.24 1.65 -12.18
C ARG A 325 -11.02 1.09 -11.44
N THR A 326 -9.86 1.46 -11.94
CA THR A 326 -8.60 1.29 -11.21
C THR A 326 -8.16 2.65 -10.68
N VAL A 327 -7.93 2.74 -9.38
CA VAL A 327 -7.51 3.96 -8.70
C VAL A 327 -6.17 3.73 -8.02
N HIS A 328 -5.23 4.66 -8.20
CA HIS A 328 -3.95 4.68 -7.50
C HIS A 328 -3.91 5.88 -6.56
N THR A 329 -3.54 5.65 -5.30
CA THR A 329 -3.31 6.72 -4.32
C THR A 329 -1.83 7.10 -4.32
N GLU A 330 -1.53 8.40 -4.22
CA GLU A 330 -0.16 8.91 -4.19
C GLU A 330 0.65 8.29 -3.05
N THR A 331 1.96 8.16 -3.26
CA THR A 331 2.95 7.69 -2.28
C THR A 331 4.08 8.70 -2.14
N GLU A 332 4.89 8.61 -1.07
CA GLU A 332 5.97 9.55 -0.79
C GLU A 332 7.28 8.80 -0.50
N LEU A 333 8.35 9.11 -1.25
CA LEU A 333 9.69 8.59 -0.99
C LEU A 333 10.31 9.30 0.22
N ILE A 334 10.72 8.51 1.23
CA ILE A 334 11.31 8.99 2.48
C ILE A 334 12.73 8.47 2.59
N TYR A 335 13.71 9.37 2.52
CA TYR A 335 15.12 9.05 2.73
C TYR A 335 15.46 8.94 4.21
N ARG A 336 16.18 7.84 4.57
CA ARG A 336 16.70 7.58 5.90
C ARG A 336 18.14 7.04 5.85
N ASP A 337 18.60 6.47 6.95
CA ASP A 337 20.02 6.12 7.16
C ASP A 337 20.51 5.02 6.21
N SER A 338 19.66 4.10 5.76
CA SER A 338 20.06 3.02 4.82
C SER A 338 20.55 3.50 3.45
N THR A 339 20.43 4.80 3.14
CA THR A 339 20.94 5.43 1.92
C THR A 339 21.74 6.71 2.17
N ARG A 340 22.13 6.97 3.42
CA ARG A 340 23.02 8.08 3.79
C ARG A 340 24.47 7.60 3.80
N LEU A 341 25.26 8.12 2.88
CA LEU A 341 26.72 8.07 2.86
C LEU A 341 27.27 9.47 2.82
#